data_502253a80a700cd2a5fc93e7677d0dcc
#
_entry.id   502253a80a700cd2a5fc93e7677d0dcc
#
_cell.length_a   1.000
_cell.length_b   1.000
_cell.length_c   1.000
_cell.angle_alpha   90.00
_cell.angle_beta   90.00
_cell.angle_gamma   90.00
#
_symmetry.space_group_name_H-M   'P 1'
#
loop_
_entity.id
_entity.type
_entity.pdbx_description
1 polymer ?
#
loop_
_entity_poly.entity_id
_entity_poly.type
_entity_poly.pdbx_seq_one_letter_code
_entity_poly.pdbx_strand_id
1 'polypeptide(L)'
;AARIAVDRAALILGDARATEARVRALQSRGSTTDLQMQEAELALQTAELALREAEFELSRHRITAPFAGSVGILAVELGDRVAPGLEITRLEDRSSLLIDFRVPERVVSLLGVGDPLTAAPLAEPERQIEGTITALDNRVDEASRSLLVQARIANADDALRAGMAFS
;
A
#
# COMPACT_ATOMS: atom_id res chain seq x y z
N ALA A 1 -16.07 -19.97 5.85
CA ALA A 1 -16.96 -19.22 6.78
C ALA A 1 -17.25 -17.81 6.26
N ALA A 2 -16.25 -16.95 6.03
CA ALA A 2 -16.46 -15.55 5.62
C ALA A 2 -17.24 -15.39 4.31
N ARG A 3 -16.96 -16.19 3.27
CA ARG A 3 -17.70 -16.15 2.01
C ARG A 3 -19.19 -16.47 2.19
N ILE A 4 -19.51 -17.45 3.03
CA ILE A 4 -20.92 -17.78 3.34
C ILE A 4 -21.63 -16.62 4.04
N ALA A 5 -20.91 -15.83 4.86
CA ALA A 5 -21.47 -14.65 5.51
C ALA A 5 -21.84 -13.57 4.48
N VAL A 6 -20.99 -13.35 3.48
CA VAL A 6 -21.27 -12.44 2.35
C VAL A 6 -22.51 -12.90 1.57
N ASP A 7 -22.53 -14.18 1.19
CA ASP A 7 -23.66 -14.74 0.42
C ASP A 7 -24.98 -14.59 1.20
N ARG A 8 -24.97 -14.83 2.52
CA ARG A 8 -26.15 -14.64 3.38
C ARG A 8 -26.57 -13.17 3.44
N ALA A 9 -25.63 -12.25 3.65
CA ALA A 9 -25.92 -10.82 3.72
C ALA A 9 -26.46 -10.30 2.39
N ALA A 10 -25.95 -10.80 1.25
CA ALA A 10 -26.46 -10.48 -0.08
C ALA A 10 -27.91 -10.93 -0.30
N LEU A 11 -28.28 -12.12 0.20
CA LEU A 11 -29.67 -12.60 0.14
C LEU A 11 -30.61 -11.73 0.96
N ILE A 12 -30.21 -11.34 2.18
CA ILE A 12 -30.99 -10.47 3.06
C ILE A 12 -31.18 -9.09 2.40
N LEU A 13 -30.11 -8.54 1.79
CA LEU A 13 -30.18 -7.29 1.05
C LEU A 13 -31.16 -7.39 -0.15
N GLY A 14 -31.13 -8.51 -0.88
CA GLY A 14 -32.05 -8.76 -1.98
C GLY A 14 -33.52 -8.73 -1.54
N ASP A 15 -33.85 -9.35 -0.40
CA ASP A 15 -35.19 -9.36 0.18
C ASP A 15 -35.61 -7.96 0.67
N ALA A 16 -34.72 -7.25 1.35
CA ALA A 16 -34.96 -5.88 1.82
C ALA A 16 -35.22 -4.91 0.66
N ARG A 17 -34.48 -5.02 -0.44
CA ARG A 17 -34.70 -4.22 -1.67
C ARG A 17 -36.04 -4.52 -2.31
N ALA A 18 -36.41 -5.80 -2.41
CA ALA A 18 -37.70 -6.20 -2.97
C ALA A 18 -38.88 -5.70 -2.11
N THR A 19 -38.72 -5.72 -0.80
CA THR A 19 -39.74 -5.24 0.16
C THR A 19 -39.87 -3.72 0.08
N GLU A 20 -38.76 -2.97 0.09
CA GLU A 20 -38.77 -1.52 -0.05
C GLU A 20 -39.43 -1.09 -1.37
N ALA A 21 -39.05 -1.73 -2.48
CA ALA A 21 -39.65 -1.43 -3.79
C ALA A 21 -41.17 -1.70 -3.81
N ARG A 22 -41.64 -2.74 -3.14
CA ARG A 22 -43.06 -3.09 -3.01
C ARG A 22 -43.80 -2.03 -2.17
N VAL A 23 -43.26 -1.65 -1.02
CA VAL A 23 -43.84 -0.65 -0.13
C VAL A 23 -43.90 0.72 -0.84
N ARG A 24 -42.85 1.11 -1.56
CA ARG A 24 -42.79 2.34 -2.37
C ARG A 24 -43.86 2.35 -3.46
N ALA A 25 -44.10 1.22 -4.13
CA ALA A 25 -45.15 1.09 -5.11
C ALA A 25 -46.58 1.18 -4.50
N LEU A 26 -46.75 0.73 -3.25
CA LEU A 26 -48.02 0.89 -2.52
C LEU A 26 -48.20 2.33 -2.04
N GLN A 27 -47.16 3.00 -1.62
CA GLN A 27 -47.16 4.41 -1.20
C GLN A 27 -47.63 5.32 -2.35
N SER A 28 -47.15 5.10 -3.56
CA SER A 28 -47.55 5.86 -4.75
C SER A 28 -49.05 5.72 -5.09
N ARG A 29 -49.68 4.67 -4.56
CA ARG A 29 -51.13 4.41 -4.72
C ARG A 29 -51.97 4.82 -3.49
N GLY A 30 -51.31 5.42 -2.48
CA GLY A 30 -51.97 5.79 -1.22
C GLY A 30 -52.34 4.60 -0.33
N SER A 31 -51.73 3.42 -0.53
CA SER A 31 -52.10 2.16 0.12
C SER A 31 -51.15 1.72 1.21
N THR A 32 -50.26 2.61 1.68
CA THR A 32 -49.32 2.34 2.79
C THR A 32 -49.10 3.60 3.62
N THR A 33 -48.58 3.46 4.81
CA THR A 33 -48.27 4.57 5.72
C THR A 33 -46.81 5.03 5.57
N ASP A 34 -46.52 6.28 5.94
CA ASP A 34 -45.15 6.79 5.97
C ASP A 34 -44.28 6.00 6.93
N LEU A 35 -44.82 5.50 8.04
CA LEU A 35 -44.14 4.65 8.98
C LEU A 35 -43.65 3.36 8.31
N GLN A 36 -44.53 2.70 7.54
CA GLN A 36 -44.15 1.45 6.82
C GLN A 36 -43.06 1.71 5.77
N MET A 37 -43.07 2.86 5.13
CA MET A 37 -42.02 3.25 4.20
C MET A 37 -40.68 3.46 4.93
N GLN A 38 -40.68 4.19 6.05
CA GLN A 38 -39.50 4.40 6.89
C GLN A 38 -38.90 3.09 7.42
N GLU A 39 -39.78 2.16 7.84
CA GLU A 39 -39.33 0.85 8.29
C GLU A 39 -38.66 0.04 7.17
N ALA A 40 -39.21 0.07 5.95
CA ALA A 40 -38.63 -0.61 4.80
C ALA A 40 -37.30 0.03 4.36
N GLU A 41 -37.20 1.35 4.40
CA GLU A 41 -35.95 2.06 4.11
C GLU A 41 -34.86 1.76 5.16
N LEU A 42 -35.22 1.75 6.44
CA LEU A 42 -34.28 1.40 7.52
C LEU A 42 -33.81 -0.04 7.38
N ALA A 43 -34.71 -1.00 7.06
CA ALA A 43 -34.36 -2.37 6.84
C ALA A 43 -33.39 -2.52 5.64
N LEU A 44 -33.60 -1.78 4.57
CA LEU A 44 -32.72 -1.76 3.41
C LEU A 44 -31.33 -1.23 3.79
N GLN A 45 -31.25 -0.09 4.47
CA GLN A 45 -29.98 0.49 4.91
C GLN A 45 -29.21 -0.43 5.85
N THR A 46 -29.93 -1.09 6.77
CA THR A 46 -29.33 -2.07 7.69
C THR A 46 -28.75 -3.27 6.94
N ALA A 47 -29.47 -3.80 5.96
CA ALA A 47 -28.99 -4.90 5.13
C ALA A 47 -27.79 -4.50 4.25
N GLU A 48 -27.73 -3.27 3.75
CA GLU A 48 -26.59 -2.75 3.01
C GLU A 48 -25.33 -2.62 3.89
N LEU A 49 -25.49 -2.19 5.13
CA LEU A 49 -24.41 -2.15 6.11
C LEU A 49 -23.90 -3.54 6.44
N ALA A 50 -24.81 -4.49 6.68
CA ALA A 50 -24.44 -5.88 6.98
C ALA A 50 -23.67 -6.56 5.82
N LEU A 51 -24.04 -6.27 4.58
CA LEU A 51 -23.27 -6.78 3.42
C LEU A 51 -21.87 -6.18 3.38
N ARG A 52 -21.73 -4.87 3.53
CA ARG A 52 -20.42 -4.20 3.56
C ARG A 52 -19.51 -4.73 4.68
N GLU A 53 -20.07 -4.99 5.85
CA GLU A 53 -19.33 -5.58 6.97
C GLU A 53 -18.84 -6.99 6.64
N ALA A 54 -19.69 -7.82 6.07
CA ALA A 54 -19.33 -9.18 5.65
C ALA A 54 -18.27 -9.18 4.54
N GLU A 55 -18.35 -8.27 3.57
CA GLU A 55 -17.36 -8.08 2.50
C GLU A 55 -16.02 -7.61 3.07
N PHE A 56 -16.04 -6.68 4.02
CA PHE A 56 -14.84 -6.21 4.70
C PHE A 56 -14.15 -7.36 5.46
N GLU A 57 -14.90 -8.15 6.21
CA GLU A 57 -14.35 -9.33 6.89
C GLU A 57 -13.78 -10.37 5.89
N LEU A 58 -14.43 -10.58 4.76
CA LEU A 58 -13.90 -11.45 3.70
C LEU A 58 -12.60 -10.88 3.13
N SER A 59 -12.52 -9.56 2.92
CA SER A 59 -11.32 -8.92 2.40
C SER A 59 -10.09 -9.10 3.29
N ARG A 60 -10.28 -9.15 4.60
CA ARG A 60 -9.21 -9.39 5.59
C ARG A 60 -8.57 -10.78 5.50
N HIS A 61 -9.25 -11.72 4.84
CA HIS A 61 -8.71 -13.06 4.57
C HIS A 61 -7.88 -13.13 3.29
N ARG A 62 -7.71 -12.01 2.59
CA ARG A 62 -6.87 -11.91 1.41
C ARG A 62 -5.80 -10.84 1.63
N ILE A 63 -4.55 -11.28 1.67
CA ILE A 63 -3.41 -10.38 1.73
C ILE A 63 -2.99 -10.08 0.30
N THR A 64 -3.04 -8.81 -0.08
CA THR A 64 -2.64 -8.34 -1.41
C THR A 64 -1.50 -7.34 -1.30
N ALA A 65 -0.64 -7.31 -2.30
CA ALA A 65 0.41 -6.32 -2.40
C ALA A 65 -0.19 -4.90 -2.49
N PRO A 66 0.22 -3.95 -1.64
CA PRO A 66 -0.30 -2.58 -1.67
C PRO A 66 0.24 -1.75 -2.84
N PHE A 67 1.32 -2.18 -3.46
CA PHE A 67 1.94 -1.55 -4.63
C PHE A 67 2.63 -2.61 -5.50
N ALA A 68 2.99 -2.23 -6.72
CA ALA A 68 3.77 -3.08 -7.63
C ALA A 68 5.23 -3.14 -7.16
N GLY A 69 5.81 -4.33 -7.07
CA GLY A 69 7.18 -4.50 -6.60
C GLY A 69 7.65 -5.94 -6.63
N SER A 70 8.85 -6.15 -6.13
CA SER A 70 9.47 -7.47 -6.02
C SER A 70 9.18 -8.08 -4.65
N VAL A 71 8.67 -9.30 -4.66
CA VAL A 71 8.38 -10.08 -3.45
C VAL A 71 9.64 -10.85 -3.05
N GLY A 72 10.01 -10.76 -1.78
CA GLY A 72 11.09 -11.53 -1.20
C GLY A 72 10.75 -13.00 -1.00
N ILE A 73 11.60 -13.71 -0.27
CA ILE A 73 11.37 -15.11 0.10
C ILE A 73 10.16 -15.18 1.04
N LEU A 74 9.24 -16.11 0.77
CA LEU A 74 8.12 -16.37 1.66
C LEU A 74 8.61 -17.06 2.93
N ALA A 75 8.19 -16.53 4.08
CA ALA A 75 8.50 -17.10 5.39
C ALA A 75 7.44 -18.13 5.86
N VAL A 76 6.43 -18.41 5.02
CA VAL A 76 5.31 -19.30 5.34
C VAL A 76 5.02 -20.25 4.18
N GLU A 77 4.51 -21.44 4.49
CA GLU A 77 4.10 -22.44 3.53
C GLU A 77 2.59 -22.68 3.54
N LEU A 78 2.10 -23.39 2.50
CA LEU A 78 0.70 -23.77 2.43
C LEU A 78 0.34 -24.73 3.58
N GLY A 79 -0.65 -24.33 4.37
CA GLY A 79 -1.10 -25.10 5.53
C GLY A 79 -0.58 -24.53 6.86
N ASP A 80 0.33 -23.61 6.85
CA ASP A 80 0.82 -22.96 8.06
C ASP A 80 -0.26 -22.15 8.77
N ARG A 81 -0.18 -22.15 10.07
CA ARG A 81 -1.00 -21.30 10.91
C ARG A 81 -0.33 -19.96 11.12
N VAL A 82 -0.89 -18.92 10.51
CA VAL A 82 -0.39 -17.53 10.66
C VAL A 82 -1.11 -16.83 11.81
N ALA A 83 -0.37 -16.04 12.58
CA ALA A 83 -0.90 -15.18 13.63
C ALA A 83 -0.85 -13.72 13.18
N PRO A 84 -1.71 -12.83 13.72
CA PRO A 84 -1.60 -11.39 13.48
C PRO A 84 -0.20 -10.88 13.84
N GLY A 85 0.40 -10.11 12.93
CA GLY A 85 1.74 -9.56 13.10
C GLY A 85 2.89 -10.45 12.59
N LEU A 86 2.61 -11.66 12.10
CA LEU A 86 3.63 -12.49 11.47
C LEU A 86 4.04 -11.88 10.12
N GLU A 87 5.34 -11.68 9.92
CA GLU A 87 5.90 -11.28 8.62
C GLU A 87 5.81 -12.47 7.66
N ILE A 88 5.09 -12.28 6.56
CA ILE A 88 4.93 -13.32 5.52
C ILE A 88 6.04 -13.19 4.48
N THR A 89 6.32 -11.97 4.03
CA THR A 89 7.36 -11.64 3.07
C THR A 89 7.60 -10.14 3.08
N ARG A 90 8.67 -9.70 2.43
CA ARG A 90 8.94 -8.29 2.13
C ARG A 90 8.55 -7.99 0.70
N LEU A 91 7.94 -6.83 0.53
CA LEU A 91 7.63 -6.27 -0.77
C LEU A 91 8.45 -4.99 -0.94
N GLU A 92 9.24 -4.92 -2.00
CA GLU A 92 10.12 -3.79 -2.27
C GLU A 92 9.87 -3.25 -3.67
N ASP A 93 9.71 -1.92 -3.76
CA ASP A 93 9.81 -1.24 -5.04
C ASP A 93 11.30 -1.02 -5.35
N ARG A 94 11.79 -1.74 -6.35
CA ARG A 94 13.19 -1.68 -6.78
C ARG A 94 13.39 -0.94 -8.09
N SER A 95 12.37 -0.23 -8.57
CA SER A 95 12.46 0.58 -9.79
C SER A 95 13.52 1.69 -9.68
N SER A 96 13.77 2.16 -8.46
CA SER A 96 14.85 3.08 -8.12
C SER A 96 15.38 2.75 -6.73
N LEU A 97 16.63 3.11 -6.49
CA LEU A 97 17.28 2.97 -5.19
C LEU A 97 17.68 4.33 -4.64
N LEU A 98 17.62 4.46 -3.33
CA LEU A 98 18.22 5.59 -2.62
C LEU A 98 19.59 5.15 -2.14
N ILE A 99 20.60 5.96 -2.44
CA ILE A 99 21.96 5.79 -1.95
C ILE A 99 22.27 6.91 -0.98
N ASP A 100 22.81 6.53 0.17
CA ASP A 100 23.26 7.45 1.21
C ASP A 100 24.79 7.48 1.20
N PHE A 101 25.35 8.68 1.12
CA PHE A 101 26.80 8.88 1.16
C PHE A 101 27.15 10.13 1.95
N ARG A 102 28.39 10.22 2.39
CA ARG A 102 28.87 11.33 3.19
C ARG A 102 29.85 12.18 2.41
N VAL A 103 29.64 13.48 2.45
CA VAL A 103 30.52 14.45 1.81
C VAL A 103 31.18 15.35 2.85
N PRO A 104 32.48 15.67 2.70
CA PRO A 104 33.17 16.60 3.58
C PRO A 104 32.51 17.99 3.56
N GLU A 105 32.46 18.65 4.71
CA GLU A 105 31.87 19.98 4.90
C GLU A 105 32.32 21.01 3.83
N ARG A 106 33.57 20.95 3.42
CA ARG A 106 34.16 21.90 2.44
C ARG A 106 33.48 21.88 1.06
N VAL A 107 32.79 20.80 0.68
CA VAL A 107 32.13 20.67 -0.63
C VAL A 107 30.62 20.80 -0.55
N VAL A 108 30.06 20.89 0.66
CA VAL A 108 28.60 20.99 0.87
C VAL A 108 28.00 22.18 0.15
N SER A 109 28.69 23.35 0.14
CA SER A 109 28.21 24.55 -0.52
C SER A 109 28.13 24.45 -2.05
N LEU A 110 28.72 23.43 -2.63
CA LEU A 110 28.72 23.18 -4.07
C LEU A 110 27.60 22.19 -4.49
N LEU A 111 26.86 21.63 -3.52
CA LEU A 111 25.85 20.61 -3.76
C LEU A 111 24.46 21.16 -3.50
N GLY A 112 23.53 20.81 -4.37
CA GLY A 112 22.12 21.14 -4.25
C GLY A 112 21.20 19.95 -4.49
N VAL A 113 19.99 20.03 -3.98
CA VAL A 113 18.92 19.09 -4.36
C VAL A 113 18.63 19.29 -5.85
N GLY A 114 18.61 18.19 -6.59
CA GLY A 114 18.45 18.18 -8.04
C GLY A 114 19.74 18.06 -8.83
N ASP A 115 20.90 18.19 -8.18
CA ASP A 115 22.18 18.02 -8.87
C ASP A 115 22.39 16.58 -9.34
N PRO A 116 22.94 16.41 -10.55
CA PRO A 116 23.27 15.09 -11.07
C PRO A 116 24.50 14.52 -10.36
N LEU A 117 24.53 13.21 -10.23
CA LEU A 117 25.70 12.46 -9.78
C LEU A 117 25.85 11.19 -10.61
N THR A 118 27.05 10.63 -10.58
CA THR A 118 27.32 9.31 -11.13
C THR A 118 27.82 8.40 -10.01
N ALA A 119 27.27 7.21 -9.92
CA ALA A 119 27.65 6.19 -8.96
C ALA A 119 27.99 4.89 -9.68
N ALA A 120 28.94 4.12 -9.16
CA ALA A 120 29.27 2.81 -9.68
C ALA A 120 29.17 1.77 -8.55
N PRO A 121 28.51 0.62 -8.76
CA PRO A 121 28.56 -0.47 -7.81
C PRO A 121 29.99 -0.94 -7.59
N LEU A 122 30.40 -1.18 -6.35
CA LEU A 122 31.76 -1.66 -6.07
C LEU A 122 32.07 -3.01 -6.73
N ALA A 123 31.05 -3.83 -6.97
CA ALA A 123 31.17 -5.10 -7.68
C ALA A 123 31.40 -4.94 -9.19
N GLU A 124 30.97 -3.80 -9.77
CA GLU A 124 31.02 -3.48 -11.20
C GLU A 124 31.50 -2.04 -11.40
N PRO A 125 32.77 -1.71 -11.14
CA PRO A 125 33.26 -0.31 -11.16
C PRO A 125 33.15 0.38 -12.53
N GLU A 126 33.13 -0.39 -13.61
CA GLU A 126 32.97 0.11 -14.99
C GLU A 126 31.53 0.53 -15.31
N ARG A 127 30.57 0.09 -14.48
CA ARG A 127 29.15 0.39 -14.67
C ARG A 127 28.82 1.71 -14.01
N GLN A 128 28.72 2.74 -14.80
CA GLN A 128 28.29 4.06 -14.33
C GLN A 128 26.77 4.19 -14.39
N ILE A 129 26.19 4.64 -13.29
CA ILE A 129 24.76 4.83 -13.15
C ILE A 129 24.51 6.29 -12.79
N GLU A 130 23.70 6.95 -13.60
CA GLU A 130 23.30 8.33 -13.32
C GLU A 130 22.26 8.39 -12.20
N GLY A 131 22.41 9.38 -11.34
CA GLY A 131 21.50 9.64 -10.25
C GLY A 131 21.28 11.13 -10.04
N THR A 132 20.42 11.45 -9.10
CA THR A 132 20.09 12.83 -8.74
C THR A 132 20.04 12.96 -7.23
N ILE A 133 20.64 14.00 -6.68
CA ILE A 133 20.57 14.31 -5.25
C ILE A 133 19.12 14.65 -4.88
N THR A 134 18.57 13.91 -3.93
CA THR A 134 17.19 14.10 -3.47
C THR A 134 17.08 14.80 -2.14
N ALA A 135 18.09 14.68 -1.30
CA ALA A 135 18.13 15.33 0.01
C ALA A 135 19.56 15.57 0.48
N LEU A 136 19.74 16.65 1.23
CA LEU A 136 20.92 16.92 2.04
C LEU A 136 20.45 17.00 3.49
N ASP A 137 21.21 16.39 4.41
CA ASP A 137 20.94 16.55 5.84
C ASP A 137 21.08 18.02 6.24
N ASN A 138 20.38 18.41 7.28
CA ASN A 138 20.45 19.78 7.82
C ASN A 138 21.56 19.95 8.87
N ARG A 139 22.27 18.86 9.19
CA ARG A 139 23.31 18.86 10.22
C ARG A 139 24.57 18.17 9.72
N VAL A 140 25.71 18.84 9.94
CA VAL A 140 27.03 18.24 9.77
C VAL A 140 27.36 17.40 10.99
N ASP A 141 27.82 16.18 10.78
CA ASP A 141 28.32 15.29 11.82
C ASP A 141 29.67 15.87 12.36
N GLU A 142 29.70 16.22 13.64
CA GLU A 142 30.83 16.89 14.25
C GLU A 142 32.10 16.01 14.34
N ALA A 143 31.91 14.69 14.47
CA ALA A 143 33.02 13.76 14.60
C ALA A 143 33.74 13.52 13.28
N SER A 144 32.98 13.34 12.19
CA SER A 144 33.51 13.07 10.85
C SER A 144 33.66 14.31 9.99
N ARG A 145 33.12 15.48 10.42
CA ARG A 145 33.06 16.71 9.62
C ARG A 145 32.47 16.48 8.24
N SER A 146 31.39 15.69 8.18
CA SER A 146 30.75 15.32 6.94
C SER A 146 29.22 15.52 7.02
N LEU A 147 28.62 15.78 5.88
CA LEU A 147 27.18 15.87 5.70
C LEU A 147 26.66 14.58 5.06
N LEU A 148 25.54 14.07 5.54
CA LEU A 148 24.85 12.98 4.89
C LEU A 148 24.08 13.52 3.69
N VAL A 149 24.25 12.90 2.54
CA VAL A 149 23.57 13.22 1.29
C VAL A 149 22.86 11.96 0.80
N GLN A 150 21.65 12.13 0.33
CA GLN A 150 20.87 11.08 -0.27
C GLN A 150 20.64 11.38 -1.75
N ALA A 151 20.83 10.38 -2.59
CA ALA A 151 20.55 10.46 -4.00
C ALA A 151 19.71 9.30 -4.47
N ARG A 152 18.96 9.51 -5.53
CA ARG A 152 18.18 8.49 -6.21
C ARG A 152 18.87 8.06 -7.50
N ILE A 153 19.00 6.75 -7.68
CA ILE A 153 19.49 6.13 -8.91
C ILE A 153 18.42 5.25 -9.53
N ALA A 154 18.35 5.21 -10.85
CA ALA A 154 17.44 4.33 -11.58
C ALA A 154 17.94 2.87 -11.53
N ASN A 155 17.01 1.92 -11.45
CA ASN A 155 17.29 0.48 -11.46
C ASN A 155 16.36 -0.24 -12.44
N ALA A 156 16.31 0.24 -13.67
CA ALA A 156 15.36 -0.24 -14.69
C ALA A 156 15.57 -1.71 -15.06
N ASP A 157 16.78 -2.23 -14.94
CA ASP A 157 17.15 -3.61 -15.23
C ASP A 157 17.06 -4.55 -14.02
N ASP A 158 16.62 -4.01 -12.86
CA ASP A 158 16.51 -4.74 -11.59
C ASP A 158 17.82 -5.44 -11.14
N ALA A 159 18.97 -4.95 -11.59
CA ALA A 159 20.27 -5.54 -11.26
C ALA A 159 20.78 -5.11 -9.88
N LEU A 160 20.38 -3.94 -9.40
CA LEU A 160 20.80 -3.42 -8.13
C LEU A 160 19.92 -3.95 -6.99
N ARG A 161 20.55 -4.15 -5.83
CA ARG A 161 19.89 -4.63 -4.60
C ARG A 161 20.16 -3.69 -3.45
N ALA A 162 19.19 -3.59 -2.54
CA ALA A 162 19.41 -2.89 -1.28
C ALA A 162 20.59 -3.50 -0.51
N GLY A 163 21.43 -2.65 0.09
CA GLY A 163 22.65 -3.06 0.79
C GLY A 163 23.90 -3.19 -0.09
N MET A 164 23.80 -2.97 -1.41
CA MET A 164 24.99 -2.83 -2.25
C MET A 164 25.77 -1.57 -1.88
N ALA A 165 27.09 -1.64 -2.00
CA ALA A 165 27.98 -0.50 -1.82
C ALA A 165 28.34 0.12 -3.17
N PHE A 166 28.49 1.44 -3.18
CA PHE A 166 28.80 2.26 -4.36
C PHE A 166 30.06 3.11 -4.13
N SER A 167 30.70 3.48 -5.21
CA SER A 167 31.79 4.45 -5.26
C SER A 167 31.41 5.63 -6.16
#